data_67668350a4c16798a8bfa1b08d41fb0e
#
_entry.id   67668350a4c16798a8bfa1b08d41fb0e
#
_cell.length_a   1.000
_cell.length_b   1.000
_cell.length_c   1.000
_cell.angle_alpha   90.00
_cell.angle_beta   90.00
_cell.angle_gamma   90.00
#
_symmetry.space_group_name_H-M   'P 1'
#
loop_
_entity.id
_entity.type
_entity.pdbx_description
1 polymer ?
#
loop_
_entity_poly.entity_id
_entity_poly.type
_entity_poly.pdbx_seq_one_letter_code
_entity_poly.pdbx_strand_id
1 'polypeptide(L)'
;MDIKEKCQSHLWLLTGTGEGHVFAESLLKEGWKITVSVVSDRASIPYEKLNLEKILIGALITEEEIQGVIFNARIHQNGFHCVVDLTHPFAIQITRSISKVCKELGQTFIRYERAIDNISNAFLIKKFSDLRNYDLKNKSILLAVGVRHLQEAFIFARNSGANVYARVLANPESIRKTLSSSIQKTNFAVLNPSVSSNGKIERALVRKWNIAGVICRQSGGSNEILWHRICLSMGINLWLLERPSEFKYINSVDSYEKLTKRLKSISME
;
A
#
# COMPACT_ATOMS: atom_id res chain seq x y z
N MET A 1 13.20 10.00 -45.27
CA MET A 1 12.16 10.27 -44.27
C MET A 1 12.69 9.70 -42.97
N ASP A 2 13.36 10.54 -42.18
CA ASP A 2 13.95 10.15 -40.91
C ASP A 2 12.81 9.92 -39.91
N ILE A 3 12.57 8.66 -39.59
CA ILE A 3 11.80 8.29 -38.39
C ILE A 3 12.73 8.65 -37.24
N LYS A 4 12.62 9.88 -36.73
CA LYS A 4 13.14 10.20 -35.39
C LYS A 4 12.54 9.17 -34.46
N GLU A 5 13.36 8.20 -34.02
CA GLU A 5 13.05 7.36 -32.87
C GLU A 5 12.63 8.32 -31.73
N LYS A 6 11.33 8.36 -31.48
CA LYS A 6 10.80 9.09 -30.33
C LYS A 6 11.45 8.45 -29.12
N CYS A 7 12.44 9.12 -28.53
CA CYS A 7 13.08 8.68 -27.31
C CYS A 7 11.96 8.41 -26.29
N GLN A 8 11.67 7.14 -26.07
CA GLN A 8 10.59 6.75 -25.16
C GLN A 8 11.01 7.12 -23.75
N SER A 9 10.32 8.06 -23.15
CA SER A 9 10.61 8.48 -21.78
C SER A 9 10.47 7.33 -20.79
N HIS A 10 11.44 7.16 -19.89
CA HIS A 10 11.59 6.02 -18.99
C HIS A 10 11.10 6.38 -17.56
N LEU A 11 10.21 5.60 -17.01
CA LEU A 11 9.67 5.76 -15.67
C LEU A 11 10.22 4.67 -14.74
N TRP A 12 10.49 5.05 -13.50
CA TRP A 12 10.72 4.10 -12.41
C TRP A 12 9.53 4.09 -11.47
N LEU A 13 8.82 2.98 -11.39
CA LEU A 13 7.66 2.79 -10.53
C LEU A 13 8.05 2.00 -9.28
N LEU A 14 7.94 2.62 -8.11
CA LEU A 14 7.99 1.88 -6.84
C LEU A 14 6.60 1.38 -6.52
N THR A 15 6.42 0.07 -6.41
CA THR A 15 5.12 -0.53 -6.22
C THR A 15 5.06 -1.36 -4.93
N GLY A 16 3.89 -1.56 -4.39
CA GLY A 16 3.70 -2.28 -3.14
C GLY A 16 2.22 -2.53 -2.85
N THR A 17 1.37 -2.22 -3.83
CA THR A 17 -0.08 -2.37 -3.74
C THR A 17 -0.61 -3.13 -4.95
N GLY A 18 -1.81 -3.69 -4.82
CA GLY A 18 -2.44 -4.45 -5.92
C GLY A 18 -2.76 -3.62 -7.17
N GLU A 19 -2.64 -2.29 -7.10
CA GLU A 19 -2.92 -1.40 -8.24
C GLU A 19 -1.68 -1.12 -9.09
N GLY A 20 -0.48 -1.34 -8.55
CA GLY A 20 0.77 -1.01 -9.23
C GLY A 20 0.90 -1.64 -10.63
N HIS A 21 0.46 -2.89 -10.79
CA HIS A 21 0.51 -3.55 -12.10
C HIS A 21 -0.46 -2.94 -13.11
N VAL A 22 -1.63 -2.49 -12.68
CA VAL A 22 -2.62 -1.81 -13.54
C VAL A 22 -2.07 -0.48 -14.03
N PHE A 23 -1.38 0.27 -13.14
CA PHE A 23 -0.69 1.51 -13.52
C PHE A 23 0.42 1.23 -14.53
N ALA A 24 1.26 0.22 -14.28
CA ALA A 24 2.33 -0.16 -15.19
C ALA A 24 1.79 -0.55 -16.58
N GLU A 25 0.76 -1.40 -16.62
CA GLU A 25 0.12 -1.82 -17.88
C GLU A 25 -0.47 -0.63 -18.66
N SER A 26 -1.15 0.28 -17.96
CA SER A 26 -1.75 1.45 -18.60
C SER A 26 -0.71 2.42 -19.16
N LEU A 27 0.37 2.66 -18.40
CA LEU A 27 1.47 3.52 -18.84
C LEU A 27 2.25 2.92 -20.01
N LEU A 28 2.45 1.58 -20.02
CA LEU A 28 3.04 0.88 -21.18
C LEU A 28 2.20 1.08 -22.45
N LYS A 29 0.87 0.99 -22.34
CA LYS A 29 -0.06 1.26 -23.47
C LYS A 29 0.04 2.70 -23.98
N GLU A 30 0.41 3.64 -23.11
CA GLU A 30 0.68 5.05 -23.48
C GLU A 30 2.08 5.26 -24.07
N GLY A 31 2.90 4.23 -24.17
CA GLY A 31 4.22 4.27 -24.83
C GLY A 31 5.38 4.60 -23.88
N TRP A 32 5.19 4.55 -22.56
CA TRP A 32 6.29 4.75 -21.61
C TRP A 32 7.14 3.49 -21.50
N LYS A 33 8.47 3.65 -21.36
CA LYS A 33 9.36 2.59 -20.86
C LYS A 33 9.25 2.55 -19.34
N ILE A 34 9.22 1.35 -18.76
CA ILE A 34 8.97 1.20 -17.34
C ILE A 34 9.95 0.23 -16.69
N THR A 35 10.62 0.69 -15.64
CA THR A 35 11.26 -0.15 -14.62
C THR A 35 10.37 -0.20 -13.40
N VAL A 36 10.15 -1.38 -12.82
CA VAL A 36 9.34 -1.57 -11.62
C VAL A 36 10.21 -2.08 -10.48
N SER A 37 10.04 -1.53 -9.27
CA SER A 37 10.59 -2.09 -8.04
C SER A 37 9.49 -2.73 -7.20
N VAL A 38 9.73 -3.97 -6.76
CA VAL A 38 8.87 -4.76 -5.87
C VAL A 38 9.67 -5.36 -4.73
N VAL A 39 9.03 -5.56 -3.58
CA VAL A 39 9.73 -6.01 -2.36
C VAL A 39 10.06 -7.51 -2.31
N SER A 40 9.52 -8.34 -3.21
CA SER A 40 9.72 -9.81 -3.21
C SER A 40 9.35 -10.43 -4.54
N ASP A 41 9.85 -11.64 -4.81
CA ASP A 41 9.51 -12.44 -6.00
C ASP A 41 7.99 -12.63 -6.15
N ARG A 42 7.27 -12.89 -5.06
CA ARG A 42 5.81 -13.01 -5.12
C ARG A 42 5.13 -11.74 -5.60
N ALA A 43 5.69 -10.58 -5.25
CA ALA A 43 5.17 -9.28 -5.68
C ALA A 43 5.50 -8.98 -7.14
N SER A 44 6.47 -9.67 -7.76
CA SER A 44 6.81 -9.52 -9.19
C SER A 44 5.85 -10.27 -10.11
N ILE A 45 5.20 -11.35 -9.65
CA ILE A 45 4.35 -12.22 -10.48
C ILE A 45 3.34 -11.46 -11.36
N PRO A 46 2.59 -10.45 -10.86
CA PRO A 46 1.65 -9.71 -11.71
C PRO A 46 2.32 -8.94 -12.88
N TYR A 47 3.62 -8.67 -12.75
CA TYR A 47 4.39 -7.88 -13.71
C TYR A 47 5.11 -8.72 -14.76
N GLU A 48 5.27 -10.03 -14.57
CA GLU A 48 6.07 -10.94 -15.45
C GLU A 48 5.55 -11.00 -16.88
N LYS A 49 4.26 -10.72 -17.10
CA LYS A 49 3.63 -10.72 -18.43
C LYS A 49 3.67 -9.34 -19.11
N LEU A 50 4.15 -8.32 -18.43
CA LEU A 50 4.26 -6.97 -18.99
C LEU A 50 5.61 -6.79 -19.69
N ASN A 51 5.62 -6.05 -20.80
CA ASN A 51 6.84 -5.71 -21.53
C ASN A 51 7.60 -4.57 -20.81
N LEU A 52 8.19 -4.89 -19.67
CA LEU A 52 8.94 -3.95 -18.84
C LEU A 52 10.41 -3.92 -19.26
N GLU A 53 11.05 -2.76 -19.09
CA GLU A 53 12.49 -2.62 -19.24
C GLU A 53 13.23 -3.44 -18.17
N LYS A 54 12.75 -3.39 -16.92
CA LYS A 54 13.34 -4.14 -15.81
C LYS A 54 12.36 -4.32 -14.65
N ILE A 55 12.50 -5.45 -13.94
CA ILE A 55 11.90 -5.66 -12.64
C ILE A 55 13.04 -5.76 -11.61
N LEU A 56 13.02 -4.85 -10.63
CA LEU A 56 13.95 -4.84 -9.49
C LEU A 56 13.25 -5.51 -8.32
N ILE A 57 13.78 -6.63 -7.87
CA ILE A 57 13.19 -7.42 -6.77
C ILE A 57 14.07 -7.27 -5.54
N GLY A 58 13.45 -6.87 -4.44
CA GLY A 58 14.10 -6.63 -3.16
C GLY A 58 13.63 -5.34 -2.52
N ALA A 59 13.73 -5.27 -1.19
CA ALA A 59 13.45 -4.03 -0.48
C ALA A 59 14.62 -3.07 -0.65
N LEU A 60 14.36 -1.85 -1.08
CA LEU A 60 15.34 -0.76 -1.03
C LEU A 60 15.39 -0.25 0.41
N ILE A 61 16.45 -0.57 1.12
CA ILE A 61 16.59 -0.30 2.56
C ILE A 61 17.36 0.99 2.81
N THR A 62 18.38 1.26 1.98
CA THR A 62 19.27 2.41 2.16
C THR A 62 19.13 3.45 1.05
N GLU A 63 19.60 4.66 1.33
CA GLU A 63 19.63 5.75 0.34
C GLU A 63 20.63 5.45 -0.78
N GLU A 64 21.75 4.78 -0.46
CA GLU A 64 22.77 4.37 -1.41
C GLU A 64 22.22 3.37 -2.46
N GLU A 65 21.36 2.43 -2.03
CA GLU A 65 20.69 1.51 -2.97
C GLU A 65 19.78 2.27 -3.95
N ILE A 66 19.05 3.27 -3.46
CA ILE A 66 18.19 4.13 -4.29
C ILE A 66 19.04 4.94 -5.27
N GLN A 67 20.12 5.58 -4.79
CA GLN A 67 21.08 6.31 -5.62
C GLN A 67 21.67 5.42 -6.69
N GLY A 68 22.07 4.19 -6.33
CA GLY A 68 22.62 3.20 -7.24
C GLY A 68 21.69 2.88 -8.41
N VAL A 69 20.39 2.74 -8.16
CA VAL A 69 19.39 2.51 -9.21
C VAL A 69 19.31 3.71 -10.16
N ILE A 70 19.28 4.94 -9.64
CA ILE A 70 19.21 6.17 -10.45
C ILE A 70 20.48 6.34 -11.28
N PHE A 71 21.66 6.17 -10.69
CA PHE A 71 22.93 6.30 -11.40
C PHE A 71 23.09 5.23 -12.47
N ASN A 72 22.73 3.98 -12.18
CA ASN A 72 22.77 2.91 -13.18
C ASN A 72 21.89 3.22 -14.39
N ALA A 73 20.67 3.74 -14.14
CA ALA A 73 19.79 4.16 -15.23
C ALA A 73 20.38 5.33 -16.04
N ARG A 74 21.03 6.31 -15.40
CA ARG A 74 21.70 7.44 -16.09
C ARG A 74 22.84 6.97 -17.00
N ILE A 75 23.60 5.97 -16.58
CA ILE A 75 24.75 5.46 -17.36
C ILE A 75 24.27 4.60 -18.53
N HIS A 76 23.28 3.75 -18.33
CA HIS A 76 22.94 2.69 -19.28
C HIS A 76 21.62 2.88 -20.03
N GLN A 77 20.74 3.79 -19.59
CA GLN A 77 19.36 3.88 -20.08
C GLN A 77 18.86 5.33 -20.30
N ASN A 78 19.77 6.29 -20.45
CA ASN A 78 19.46 7.73 -20.54
C ASN A 78 18.69 8.30 -19.31
N GLY A 79 18.78 7.63 -18.17
CA GLY A 79 18.14 8.03 -16.92
C GLY A 79 16.65 7.77 -16.85
N PHE A 80 16.10 8.01 -15.66
CA PHE A 80 14.64 8.03 -15.49
C PHE A 80 14.11 9.45 -15.73
N HIS A 81 13.09 9.53 -16.53
CA HIS A 81 12.34 10.76 -16.74
C HIS A 81 11.62 11.19 -15.46
N CYS A 82 10.99 10.24 -14.78
CA CYS A 82 10.36 10.46 -13.51
C CYS A 82 10.39 9.19 -12.65
N VAL A 83 10.53 9.37 -11.34
CA VAL A 83 10.33 8.34 -10.33
C VAL A 83 8.93 8.49 -9.76
N VAL A 84 8.12 7.43 -9.81
CA VAL A 84 6.73 7.43 -9.34
C VAL A 84 6.59 6.47 -8.16
N ASP A 85 6.26 7.01 -7.01
CA ASP A 85 6.01 6.23 -5.81
C ASP A 85 4.53 5.84 -5.71
N LEU A 86 4.23 4.57 -6.02
CA LEU A 86 2.92 3.92 -5.90
C LEU A 86 2.85 3.02 -4.66
N THR A 87 3.75 3.18 -3.69
CA THR A 87 3.77 2.35 -2.49
C THR A 87 2.56 2.63 -1.60
N HIS A 88 2.34 1.74 -0.64
CA HIS A 88 1.22 1.88 0.30
C HIS A 88 1.34 3.19 1.12
N PRO A 89 0.24 3.91 1.41
CA PRO A 89 0.28 5.17 2.19
C PRO A 89 1.01 5.08 3.54
N PHE A 90 1.09 3.89 4.11
CA PHE A 90 1.83 3.62 5.36
C PHE A 90 3.28 3.15 5.13
N ALA A 91 3.80 3.22 3.92
CA ALA A 91 5.20 2.90 3.61
C ALA A 91 6.11 4.13 3.79
N ILE A 92 6.05 4.75 4.96
CA ILE A 92 6.66 6.06 5.28
C ILE A 92 8.17 6.07 5.00
N GLN A 93 8.89 5.04 5.42
CA GLN A 93 10.35 5.00 5.31
C GLN A 93 10.81 5.10 3.86
N ILE A 94 10.33 4.23 2.99
CA ILE A 94 10.75 4.24 1.58
C ILE A 94 10.34 5.53 0.87
N THR A 95 9.13 6.05 1.12
CA THR A 95 8.69 7.33 0.54
C THR A 95 9.59 8.48 0.97
N ARG A 96 10.00 8.52 2.25
CA ARG A 96 10.93 9.55 2.76
C ARG A 96 12.31 9.43 2.11
N SER A 97 12.89 8.23 2.08
CA SER A 97 14.22 7.99 1.50
C SER A 97 14.24 8.30 0.00
N ILE A 98 13.25 7.81 -0.78
CA ILE A 98 13.23 8.06 -2.22
C ILE A 98 13.00 9.54 -2.54
N SER A 99 12.11 10.22 -1.82
CA SER A 99 11.86 11.66 -2.00
C SER A 99 13.10 12.48 -1.70
N LYS A 100 13.84 12.14 -0.63
CA LYS A 100 15.10 12.79 -0.27
C LYS A 100 16.16 12.61 -1.35
N VAL A 101 16.42 11.37 -1.75
CA VAL A 101 17.42 11.05 -2.79
C VAL A 101 17.07 11.71 -4.13
N CYS A 102 15.80 11.66 -4.53
CA CYS A 102 15.39 12.32 -5.76
C CYS A 102 15.63 13.83 -5.71
N LYS A 103 15.35 14.47 -4.56
CA LYS A 103 15.62 15.92 -4.36
C LYS A 103 17.12 16.23 -4.45
N GLU A 104 17.96 15.43 -3.79
CA GLU A 104 19.42 15.61 -3.77
C GLU A 104 20.04 15.44 -5.18
N LEU A 105 19.51 14.51 -5.97
CA LEU A 105 20.00 14.20 -7.31
C LEU A 105 19.33 15.02 -8.42
N GLY A 106 18.43 15.93 -8.09
CA GLY A 106 17.64 16.67 -9.10
C GLY A 106 16.74 15.75 -9.94
N GLN A 107 16.33 14.59 -9.39
CA GLN A 107 15.50 13.62 -10.08
C GLN A 107 14.03 13.94 -9.86
N THR A 108 13.28 14.06 -10.94
CA THR A 108 11.83 14.28 -10.86
C THR A 108 11.15 13.15 -10.11
N PHE A 109 10.30 13.51 -9.14
CA PHE A 109 9.61 12.59 -8.26
C PHE A 109 8.12 12.95 -8.14
N ILE A 110 7.24 11.97 -8.23
CA ILE A 110 5.80 12.10 -8.00
C ILE A 110 5.35 11.00 -7.05
N ARG A 111 4.59 11.38 -6.02
CA ARG A 111 3.89 10.45 -5.12
C ARG A 111 2.44 10.27 -5.58
N TYR A 112 2.02 9.03 -5.80
CA TYR A 112 0.61 8.72 -5.97
C TYR A 112 -0.02 8.44 -4.59
N GLU A 113 -0.95 9.28 -4.23
CA GLU A 113 -1.67 9.19 -2.96
C GLU A 113 -3.16 9.08 -3.23
N ARG A 114 -3.73 7.91 -3.03
CA ARG A 114 -5.15 7.66 -3.27
C ARG A 114 -6.02 8.66 -2.54
N ALA A 115 -7.10 9.10 -3.17
CA ALA A 115 -8.13 9.87 -2.50
C ALA A 115 -8.63 9.15 -1.25
N ILE A 116 -9.00 9.90 -0.23
CA ILE A 116 -9.66 9.38 0.95
C ILE A 116 -11.16 9.49 0.70
N ASP A 117 -11.82 8.36 0.60
CA ASP A 117 -13.28 8.35 0.57
C ASP A 117 -13.81 8.74 1.96
N ASN A 118 -14.51 9.86 2.05
CA ASN A 118 -15.22 10.28 3.26
C ASN A 118 -16.45 9.39 3.48
N ILE A 119 -16.21 8.15 3.88
CA ILE A 119 -17.30 7.22 4.21
C ILE A 119 -17.71 7.49 5.64
N SER A 120 -18.93 7.97 5.83
CA SER A 120 -19.49 8.58 7.05
C SER A 120 -19.61 7.67 8.29
N ASN A 121 -19.26 6.39 8.21
CA ASN A 121 -19.54 5.41 9.27
C ASN A 121 -18.30 4.78 9.91
N ALA A 122 -17.16 5.45 9.88
CA ALA A 122 -15.95 4.95 10.53
C ALA A 122 -15.44 5.93 11.59
N PHE A 123 -14.95 5.37 12.68
CA PHE A 123 -14.24 6.14 13.72
C PHE A 123 -12.78 6.28 13.31
N LEU A 124 -12.28 7.51 13.23
CA LEU A 124 -10.86 7.76 12.97
C LEU A 124 -10.08 7.70 14.28
N ILE A 125 -8.96 6.99 14.26
CA ILE A 125 -7.97 6.94 15.35
C ILE A 125 -6.61 7.34 14.81
N LYS A 126 -5.92 8.24 15.51
CA LYS A 126 -4.56 8.68 15.12
C LYS A 126 -3.49 7.65 15.47
N LYS A 127 -3.73 6.92 16.55
CA LYS A 127 -2.84 5.88 17.10
C LYS A 127 -3.66 4.81 17.80
N PHE A 128 -3.11 3.60 17.92
CA PHE A 128 -3.86 2.50 18.55
C PHE A 128 -4.20 2.75 20.03
N SER A 129 -3.43 3.58 20.74
CA SER A 129 -3.77 3.99 22.12
C SER A 129 -5.10 4.74 22.23
N ASP A 130 -5.62 5.30 21.14
CA ASP A 130 -6.92 5.98 21.14
C ASP A 130 -8.09 4.99 21.31
N LEU A 131 -7.84 3.68 21.13
CA LEU A 131 -8.84 2.62 21.37
C LEU A 131 -9.36 2.61 22.81
N ARG A 132 -8.58 3.12 23.78
CA ARG A 132 -9.02 3.28 25.18
C ARG A 132 -10.22 4.22 25.36
N ASN A 133 -10.48 5.08 24.36
CA ASN A 133 -11.62 6.00 24.38
C ASN A 133 -12.93 5.32 23.99
N TYR A 134 -12.89 4.03 23.63
CA TYR A 134 -14.03 3.26 23.18
C TYR A 134 -14.29 2.11 24.17
N ASP A 135 -15.56 1.84 24.45
CA ASP A 135 -15.93 0.66 25.22
C ASP A 135 -15.77 -0.61 24.37
N LEU A 136 -14.64 -1.29 24.53
CA LEU A 136 -14.31 -2.56 23.87
C LEU A 136 -14.41 -3.76 24.82
N LYS A 137 -14.81 -3.55 26.08
CA LYS A 137 -14.86 -4.61 27.09
C LYS A 137 -15.75 -5.77 26.63
N ASN A 138 -15.18 -6.97 26.64
CA ASN A 138 -15.82 -8.21 26.23
C ASN A 138 -16.29 -8.25 24.76
N LYS A 139 -15.96 -7.25 23.94
CA LYS A 139 -16.28 -7.25 22.50
C LYS A 139 -15.22 -7.98 21.69
N SER A 140 -15.64 -8.73 20.68
CA SER A 140 -14.74 -9.36 19.72
C SER A 140 -14.33 -8.35 18.65
N ILE A 141 -13.04 -8.07 18.53
CA ILE A 141 -12.49 -7.08 17.61
C ILE A 141 -11.54 -7.76 16.61
N LEU A 142 -11.77 -7.52 15.33
CA LEU A 142 -10.93 -8.02 14.25
C LEU A 142 -9.87 -7.00 13.82
N LEU A 143 -8.61 -7.38 13.88
CA LEU A 143 -7.48 -6.60 13.40
C LEU A 143 -7.19 -6.94 11.92
N ALA A 144 -7.39 -5.97 11.03
CA ALA A 144 -7.05 -6.04 9.60
C ALA A 144 -5.97 -4.99 9.23
N VAL A 145 -5.04 -4.73 10.14
CA VAL A 145 -4.03 -3.65 10.06
C VAL A 145 -2.72 -4.06 9.36
N GLY A 146 -2.58 -5.36 9.02
CA GLY A 146 -1.34 -5.91 8.51
C GLY A 146 -0.30 -6.18 9.61
N VAL A 147 0.62 -7.10 9.33
CA VAL A 147 1.49 -7.69 10.37
C VAL A 147 2.48 -6.71 11.02
N ARG A 148 2.84 -5.61 10.34
CA ARG A 148 3.74 -4.60 10.90
C ARG A 148 3.14 -3.86 12.09
N HIS A 149 1.83 -3.70 12.11
CA HIS A 149 1.08 -3.00 13.17
C HIS A 149 0.31 -3.96 14.09
N LEU A 150 0.41 -5.28 13.83
CA LEU A 150 -0.44 -6.26 14.48
C LEU A 150 -0.21 -6.33 15.99
N GLN A 151 1.06 -6.38 16.42
CA GLN A 151 1.41 -6.49 17.85
C GLN A 151 0.98 -5.24 18.63
N GLU A 152 1.21 -4.05 18.09
CA GLU A 152 0.79 -2.80 18.73
C GLU A 152 -0.73 -2.72 18.85
N ALA A 153 -1.45 -2.97 17.74
CA ALA A 153 -2.91 -2.97 17.73
C ALA A 153 -3.49 -4.00 18.71
N PHE A 154 -2.86 -5.20 18.79
CA PHE A 154 -3.26 -6.25 19.73
C PHE A 154 -3.15 -5.76 21.18
N ILE A 155 -2.02 -5.19 21.56
CA ILE A 155 -1.78 -4.72 22.93
C ILE A 155 -2.84 -3.70 23.34
N PHE A 156 -3.07 -2.67 22.51
CA PHE A 156 -4.02 -1.62 22.85
C PHE A 156 -5.46 -2.11 22.84
N ALA A 157 -5.88 -2.96 21.91
CA ALA A 157 -7.21 -3.54 21.90
C ALA A 157 -7.46 -4.44 23.13
N ARG A 158 -6.48 -5.29 23.50
CA ARG A 158 -6.55 -6.14 24.70
C ARG A 158 -6.63 -5.32 25.99
N ASN A 159 -5.81 -4.28 26.11
CA ASN A 159 -5.81 -3.38 27.27
C ASN A 159 -7.13 -2.61 27.41
N SER A 160 -7.87 -2.42 26.31
CA SER A 160 -9.23 -1.88 26.31
C SER A 160 -10.31 -2.94 26.58
N GLY A 161 -9.92 -4.17 26.95
CA GLY A 161 -10.81 -5.26 27.33
C GLY A 161 -11.38 -6.11 26.19
N ALA A 162 -10.89 -5.93 24.95
CA ALA A 162 -11.38 -6.67 23.79
C ALA A 162 -10.92 -8.13 23.74
N ASN A 163 -11.75 -9.00 23.16
CA ASN A 163 -11.32 -10.31 22.62
C ASN A 163 -10.80 -10.07 21.21
N VAL A 164 -9.51 -10.33 20.98
CA VAL A 164 -8.83 -9.91 19.76
C VAL A 164 -8.66 -11.06 18.78
N TYR A 165 -9.07 -10.81 17.54
CA TYR A 165 -8.89 -11.67 16.38
C TYR A 165 -8.09 -10.93 15.31
N ALA A 166 -7.44 -11.67 14.39
CA ALA A 166 -6.67 -11.07 13.32
C ALA A 166 -6.90 -11.72 11.96
N ARG A 167 -6.80 -10.91 10.92
CA ARG A 167 -6.71 -11.37 9.55
C ARG A 167 -5.39 -10.90 8.97
N VAL A 168 -4.57 -11.86 8.52
CA VAL A 168 -3.23 -11.61 7.96
C VAL A 168 -3.09 -12.17 6.56
N LEU A 169 -2.11 -11.67 5.81
CA LEU A 169 -1.86 -12.14 4.44
C LEU A 169 -1.23 -13.54 4.45
N ALA A 170 -1.55 -14.34 3.45
CA ALA A 170 -0.98 -15.67 3.25
C ALA A 170 0.44 -15.57 2.65
N ASN A 171 1.40 -15.10 3.44
CA ASN A 171 2.82 -15.13 3.11
C ASN A 171 3.67 -15.53 4.33
N PRO A 172 4.88 -16.09 4.13
CA PRO A 172 5.71 -16.61 5.22
C PRO A 172 6.03 -15.58 6.31
N GLU A 173 6.30 -14.33 5.93
CA GLU A 173 6.61 -13.25 6.87
C GLU A 173 5.42 -12.94 7.78
N SER A 174 4.22 -12.81 7.19
CA SER A 174 3.00 -12.55 7.94
C SER A 174 2.66 -13.66 8.91
N ILE A 175 2.79 -14.92 8.46
CA ILE A 175 2.53 -16.08 9.31
C ILE A 175 3.54 -16.12 10.46
N ARG A 176 4.85 -15.99 10.18
CA ARG A 176 5.89 -16.02 11.21
C ARG A 176 5.69 -14.91 12.25
N LYS A 177 5.47 -13.66 11.82
CA LYS A 177 5.23 -12.53 12.74
C LYS A 177 3.95 -12.69 13.55
N THR A 178 2.90 -13.31 12.98
CA THR A 178 1.66 -13.58 13.71
C THR A 178 1.86 -14.68 14.74
N LEU A 179 2.58 -15.76 14.39
CA LEU A 179 2.88 -16.83 15.32
C LEU A 179 3.80 -16.40 16.48
N SER A 180 4.66 -15.41 16.26
CA SER A 180 5.49 -14.81 17.31
C SER A 180 4.78 -13.70 18.10
N SER A 181 3.56 -13.32 17.71
CA SER A 181 2.74 -12.37 18.46
C SER A 181 2.00 -13.04 19.61
N SER A 182 1.38 -12.22 20.47
CA SER A 182 0.57 -12.72 21.59
C SER A 182 -0.84 -13.20 21.19
N ILE A 183 -1.15 -13.26 19.89
CA ILE A 183 -2.45 -13.72 19.40
C ILE A 183 -2.50 -15.24 19.42
N GLN A 184 -3.55 -15.80 20.00
CA GLN A 184 -3.77 -17.24 20.02
C GLN A 184 -3.93 -17.81 18.61
N LYS A 185 -3.41 -19.01 18.36
CA LYS A 185 -3.44 -19.67 17.03
C LYS A 185 -4.86 -19.86 16.48
N THR A 186 -5.86 -19.99 17.34
CA THR A 186 -7.28 -20.10 16.98
C THR A 186 -7.93 -18.78 16.60
N ASN A 187 -7.28 -17.66 16.92
CA ASN A 187 -7.83 -16.31 16.81
C ASN A 187 -7.29 -15.55 15.60
N PHE A 188 -6.61 -16.20 14.67
CA PHE A 188 -6.26 -15.53 13.42
C PHE A 188 -6.56 -16.38 12.18
N ALA A 189 -6.84 -15.68 11.08
CA ALA A 189 -7.03 -16.27 9.77
C ALA A 189 -5.95 -15.76 8.80
N VAL A 190 -5.43 -16.69 7.99
CA VAL A 190 -4.44 -16.42 6.95
C VAL A 190 -5.16 -16.43 5.62
N LEU A 191 -5.32 -15.25 5.01
CA LEU A 191 -6.11 -15.07 3.79
C LEU A 191 -5.43 -14.11 2.83
N ASN A 192 -5.48 -14.43 1.53
CA ASN A 192 -5.23 -13.46 0.50
C ASN A 192 -6.51 -12.65 0.23
N PRO A 193 -6.42 -11.32 0.04
CA PRO A 193 -7.55 -10.55 -0.42
C PRO A 193 -7.99 -11.11 -1.78
N SER A 194 -9.26 -11.49 -1.90
CA SER A 194 -9.83 -11.86 -3.18
C SER A 194 -10.78 -10.76 -3.63
N VAL A 195 -10.38 -10.04 -4.66
CA VAL A 195 -11.22 -9.00 -5.28
C VAL A 195 -12.50 -9.63 -5.84
N SER A 196 -12.43 -10.88 -6.31
CA SER A 196 -13.55 -11.59 -6.92
C SER A 196 -14.59 -12.13 -5.91
N SER A 197 -14.20 -12.31 -4.63
CA SER A 197 -15.07 -12.93 -3.61
C SER A 197 -16.07 -11.98 -2.97
N ASN A 198 -16.01 -10.68 -3.28
CA ASN A 198 -16.84 -9.64 -2.66
C ASN A 198 -16.91 -9.73 -1.12
N GLY A 199 -15.83 -10.20 -0.48
CA GLY A 199 -15.71 -10.32 0.97
C GLY A 199 -16.53 -11.46 1.60
N LYS A 200 -16.86 -12.50 0.87
CA LYS A 200 -17.60 -13.67 1.41
C LYS A 200 -16.86 -14.31 2.58
N ILE A 201 -15.55 -14.48 2.47
CA ILE A 201 -14.73 -15.09 3.53
C ILE A 201 -14.62 -14.15 4.73
N GLU A 202 -14.40 -12.87 4.51
CA GLU A 202 -14.35 -11.86 5.56
C GLU A 202 -15.66 -11.80 6.35
N ARG A 203 -16.81 -11.81 5.67
CA ARG A 203 -18.13 -11.91 6.33
C ARG A 203 -18.31 -13.20 7.11
N ALA A 204 -17.82 -14.33 6.60
CA ALA A 204 -17.87 -15.59 7.31
C ALA A 204 -17.03 -15.55 8.60
N LEU A 205 -15.84 -14.92 8.57
CA LEU A 205 -15.03 -14.71 9.77
C LEU A 205 -15.74 -13.80 10.79
N VAL A 206 -16.35 -12.72 10.33
CA VAL A 206 -17.12 -11.80 11.18
C VAL A 206 -18.21 -12.57 11.93
N ARG A 207 -18.97 -13.43 11.24
CA ARG A 207 -20.01 -14.27 11.87
C ARG A 207 -19.40 -15.32 12.81
N LYS A 208 -18.37 -16.06 12.35
CA LYS A 208 -17.73 -17.14 13.10
C LYS A 208 -17.21 -16.68 14.47
N TRP A 209 -16.62 -15.48 14.50
CA TRP A 209 -16.01 -14.94 15.71
C TRP A 209 -16.90 -13.93 16.45
N ASN A 210 -18.13 -13.78 16.01
CA ASN A 210 -19.09 -12.80 16.55
C ASN A 210 -18.45 -11.40 16.70
N ILE A 211 -17.83 -10.91 15.61
CA ILE A 211 -17.09 -9.67 15.60
C ILE A 211 -18.02 -8.49 15.77
N ALA A 212 -17.74 -7.64 16.75
CA ALA A 212 -18.46 -6.40 17.04
C ALA A 212 -17.86 -5.18 16.30
N GLY A 213 -16.63 -5.32 15.81
CA GLY A 213 -15.98 -4.26 15.04
C GLY A 213 -14.64 -4.65 14.46
N VAL A 214 -14.21 -3.87 13.48
CA VAL A 214 -12.97 -4.08 12.72
C VAL A 214 -12.06 -2.87 12.89
N ILE A 215 -10.77 -3.12 13.05
CA ILE A 215 -9.74 -2.08 13.01
C ILE A 215 -8.93 -2.29 11.73
N CYS A 216 -8.89 -1.31 10.84
CA CYS A 216 -8.04 -1.34 9.66
C CYS A 216 -7.33 0.01 9.43
N ARG A 217 -6.52 0.12 8.38
CA ARG A 217 -5.77 1.33 8.03
C ARG A 217 -6.51 2.13 6.97
N GLN A 218 -6.52 3.45 7.09
CA GLN A 218 -7.03 4.38 6.09
C GLN A 218 -6.07 4.42 4.88
N SER A 219 -6.23 3.49 3.97
CA SER A 219 -5.34 3.30 2.82
C SER A 219 -5.91 3.84 1.49
N GLY A 220 -7.20 4.14 1.44
CA GLY A 220 -7.92 4.53 0.22
C GLY A 220 -8.01 3.40 -0.82
N GLY A 221 -7.65 2.16 -0.45
CA GLY A 221 -7.60 1.03 -1.38
C GLY A 221 -8.77 0.06 -1.22
N SER A 222 -8.85 -0.89 -2.15
CA SER A 222 -9.93 -1.88 -2.23
C SER A 222 -10.20 -2.65 -0.92
N ASN A 223 -9.16 -2.90 -0.13
CA ASN A 223 -9.30 -3.59 1.15
C ASN A 223 -10.01 -2.74 2.21
N GLU A 224 -9.74 -1.44 2.28
CA GLU A 224 -10.46 -0.53 3.16
C GLU A 224 -11.93 -0.40 2.72
N ILE A 225 -12.16 -0.17 1.42
CA ILE A 225 -13.53 -0.11 0.85
C ILE A 225 -14.31 -1.39 1.16
N LEU A 226 -13.66 -2.54 1.09
CA LEU A 226 -14.28 -3.82 1.44
C LEU A 226 -14.74 -3.84 2.91
N TRP A 227 -13.89 -3.42 3.84
CA TRP A 227 -14.24 -3.38 5.25
C TRP A 227 -15.35 -2.37 5.55
N HIS A 228 -15.36 -1.21 4.91
CA HIS A 228 -16.48 -0.27 4.98
C HIS A 228 -17.81 -0.95 4.60
N ARG A 229 -17.84 -1.63 3.45
CA ARG A 229 -19.05 -2.34 2.98
C ARG A 229 -19.49 -3.46 3.91
N ILE A 230 -18.54 -4.22 4.46
CA ILE A 230 -18.83 -5.30 5.39
C ILE A 230 -19.38 -4.74 6.70
N CYS A 231 -18.69 -3.79 7.31
CA CYS A 231 -19.10 -3.20 8.58
C CYS A 231 -20.48 -2.55 8.48
N LEU A 232 -20.71 -1.76 7.42
CA LEU A 232 -22.02 -1.15 7.17
C LEU A 232 -23.12 -2.20 7.01
N SER A 233 -22.90 -3.22 6.17
CA SER A 233 -23.93 -4.24 5.88
C SER A 233 -24.22 -5.18 7.05
N MET A 234 -23.30 -5.29 8.01
CA MET A 234 -23.44 -6.16 9.19
C MET A 234 -23.74 -5.39 10.48
N GLY A 235 -23.85 -4.06 10.42
CA GLY A 235 -24.14 -3.22 11.58
C GLY A 235 -23.04 -3.23 12.65
N ILE A 236 -21.76 -3.41 12.26
CA ILE A 236 -20.63 -3.47 13.17
C ILE A 236 -19.73 -2.23 13.02
N ASN A 237 -18.99 -1.90 14.07
CA ASN A 237 -18.13 -0.72 14.07
C ASN A 237 -16.90 -0.88 13.18
N LEU A 238 -16.43 0.23 12.62
CA LEU A 238 -15.15 0.30 11.91
C LEU A 238 -14.29 1.39 12.53
N TRP A 239 -13.06 1.04 12.91
CA TRP A 239 -12.04 2.01 13.30
C TRP A 239 -10.96 2.04 12.22
N LEU A 240 -10.64 3.24 11.75
CA LEU A 240 -9.60 3.49 10.77
C LEU A 240 -8.42 4.17 11.43
N LEU A 241 -7.26 3.52 11.41
CA LEU A 241 -6.00 4.19 11.70
C LEU A 241 -5.74 5.23 10.61
N GLU A 242 -5.71 6.49 10.99
CA GLU A 242 -5.49 7.61 10.08
C GLU A 242 -4.18 7.43 9.28
N ARG A 243 -4.24 7.85 8.04
CA ARG A 243 -3.07 7.91 7.17
C ARG A 243 -2.05 8.90 7.72
N PRO A 244 -0.76 8.56 7.74
CA PRO A 244 0.28 9.50 8.13
C PRO A 244 0.23 10.77 7.28
N SER A 245 0.29 11.93 7.93
CA SER A 245 0.19 13.26 7.27
C SER A 245 1.54 13.84 6.83
N GLU A 246 2.63 13.08 6.98
CA GLU A 246 4.02 13.53 6.77
C GLU A 246 4.31 13.98 5.33
N PHE A 247 3.50 13.55 4.36
CA PHE A 247 3.76 13.79 2.93
C PHE A 247 2.94 14.93 2.32
N LYS A 248 2.28 15.76 3.11
CA LYS A 248 1.47 16.88 2.61
C LYS A 248 2.22 17.89 1.72
N TYR A 249 3.55 17.91 1.79
CA TYR A 249 4.42 18.83 1.03
C TYR A 249 5.16 18.18 -0.13
N ILE A 250 4.93 16.88 -0.37
CA ILE A 250 5.52 16.17 -1.50
C ILE A 250 4.64 16.39 -2.73
N ASN A 251 5.28 16.50 -3.91
CA ASN A 251 4.57 16.54 -5.19
C ASN A 251 3.72 15.26 -5.34
N SER A 252 2.43 15.36 -5.02
CA SER A 252 1.52 14.23 -4.99
C SER A 252 0.33 14.43 -5.93
N VAL A 253 -0.17 13.30 -6.44
CA VAL A 253 -1.38 13.21 -7.26
C VAL A 253 -2.29 12.13 -6.69
N ASP A 254 -3.60 12.27 -6.83
CA ASP A 254 -4.61 11.42 -6.20
C ASP A 254 -5.38 10.54 -7.19
N SER A 255 -5.14 10.74 -8.51
CA SER A 255 -5.78 9.97 -9.56
C SER A 255 -4.82 9.62 -10.70
N TYR A 256 -5.14 8.56 -11.46
CA TYR A 256 -4.38 8.18 -12.64
C TYR A 256 -4.34 9.31 -13.68
N GLU A 257 -5.45 9.99 -13.89
CA GLU A 257 -5.55 11.10 -14.83
C GLU A 257 -4.61 12.26 -14.47
N LYS A 258 -4.56 12.63 -13.18
CA LYS A 258 -3.62 13.66 -12.71
C LYS A 258 -2.17 13.20 -12.85
N LEU A 259 -1.88 11.91 -12.59
CA LEU A 259 -0.55 11.33 -12.79
C LEU A 259 -0.12 11.44 -14.25
N THR A 260 -0.92 10.94 -15.19
CA THR A 260 -0.58 10.94 -16.61
C THR A 260 -0.47 12.36 -17.18
N LYS A 261 -1.35 13.27 -16.77
CA LYS A 261 -1.25 14.70 -17.14
C LYS A 261 0.08 15.29 -16.66
N ARG A 262 0.49 15.01 -15.43
CA ARG A 262 1.74 15.51 -14.86
C ARG A 262 2.96 14.90 -15.54
N LEU A 263 2.95 13.60 -15.83
CA LEU A 263 4.03 12.93 -16.57
C LEU A 263 4.20 13.53 -17.97
N LYS A 264 3.11 13.77 -18.69
CA LYS A 264 3.16 14.40 -20.02
C LYS A 264 3.69 15.84 -19.98
N SER A 265 3.37 16.64 -18.96
CA SER A 265 3.93 17.98 -18.83
C SER A 265 5.44 17.99 -18.61
N ILE A 266 5.97 17.03 -17.86
CA ILE A 266 7.41 16.87 -17.61
C ILE A 266 8.14 16.42 -18.89
N SER A 267 7.52 15.61 -19.76
CA SER A 267 8.15 15.12 -20.99
C SER A 267 8.22 16.15 -22.12
N MET A 268 7.65 17.32 -21.92
CA MET A 268 7.70 18.43 -22.89
C MET A 268 8.75 19.49 -22.53
N GLU A 269 9.28 19.47 -21.30
CA GLU A 269 10.41 20.27 -20.83
C GLU A 269 11.76 19.58 -21.15
#